data_a7d5672b2409899c5915592c15238262
#
_entry.id   a7d5672b2409899c5915592c15238262
#
_cell.length_a   1.000
_cell.length_b   1.000
_cell.length_c   1.000
_cell.angle_alpha   90.00
_cell.angle_beta   90.00
_cell.angle_gamma   90.00
#
_symmetry.space_group_name_H-M   'P 1'
#
loop_
_entity.id
_entity.type
_entity.pdbx_description
1 polymer ?
#
loop_
_entity_poly.entity_id
_entity_poly.type
_entity_poly.pdbx_seq_one_letter_code
_entity_poly.pdbx_strand_id
1 'polypeptide(L)'
;MINSDFIFFEKLNNYQSQNWVLAIDSHKIFRWIDDLFFILFPEKKLEIDEIQKLWEQNKIDFENLLQIVNSHDLPVEKNLTEAFYLQIPNIYESLQKDAQAILNTDPAADSISEIINSYPGFLAIAFYRISNSISDLQISMLPRIISEYAHSKTGIDIHPNAKIDVPFVIDHGTGIVIGETCVIGKNVSIYQGVTLGALQVEKSMEEKKRHPTVEDNVVIYANATILGGSTIIGNNSVIGGNTFITKSVNPFSMVMQANKNNIINQIENQENNFFSI
;
A
#
# COMPACT_ATOMS: atom_id res chain seq x y z
N MET A 1 29.33 -44.02 -7.13
CA MET A 1 28.90 -42.92 -6.24
C MET A 1 27.93 -42.06 -7.00
N ILE A 2 26.64 -42.07 -6.62
CA ILE A 2 25.65 -41.17 -7.23
C ILE A 2 26.06 -39.78 -6.74
N ASN A 3 26.28 -38.86 -7.68
CA ASN A 3 26.64 -37.47 -7.36
C ASN A 3 25.54 -36.83 -6.53
N SER A 4 25.88 -36.24 -5.38
CA SER A 4 24.95 -35.53 -4.48
C SER A 4 24.11 -34.46 -5.24
N ASP A 5 24.73 -33.84 -6.24
CA ASP A 5 24.09 -32.82 -7.07
C ASP A 5 23.00 -33.41 -7.98
N PHE A 6 23.21 -34.64 -8.47
CA PHE A 6 22.19 -35.32 -9.28
C PHE A 6 20.94 -35.65 -8.47
N ILE A 7 21.10 -36.09 -7.21
CA ILE A 7 19.96 -36.33 -6.30
C ILE A 7 19.22 -35.02 -6.01
N PHE A 8 19.95 -33.91 -5.88
CA PHE A 8 19.34 -32.60 -5.68
C PHE A 8 18.57 -32.13 -6.93
N PHE A 9 19.13 -32.32 -8.12
CA PHE A 9 18.46 -31.98 -9.38
C PHE A 9 17.19 -32.82 -9.60
N GLU A 10 17.19 -34.10 -9.27
CA GLU A 10 15.99 -34.92 -9.29
C GLU A 10 14.91 -34.39 -8.32
N LYS A 11 15.29 -34.00 -7.11
CA LYS A 11 14.35 -33.36 -6.17
C LYS A 11 13.76 -32.07 -6.70
N LEU A 12 14.57 -31.21 -7.30
CA LEU A 12 14.13 -29.95 -7.93
C LEU A 12 13.15 -30.23 -9.06
N ASN A 13 13.49 -31.16 -9.95
CA ASN A 13 12.64 -31.52 -11.09
C ASN A 13 11.31 -32.12 -10.63
N ASN A 14 11.33 -32.99 -9.63
CA ASN A 14 10.12 -33.58 -9.06
C ASN A 14 9.25 -32.53 -8.38
N TYR A 15 9.85 -31.59 -7.62
CA TYR A 15 9.12 -30.49 -7.01
C TYR A 15 8.48 -29.58 -8.07
N GLN A 16 9.22 -29.22 -9.11
CA GLN A 16 8.72 -28.40 -10.22
C GLN A 16 7.60 -29.10 -10.98
N SER A 17 7.68 -30.42 -11.19
CA SER A 17 6.63 -31.17 -11.89
C SER A 17 5.34 -31.33 -11.09
N GLN A 18 5.43 -31.37 -9.76
CA GLN A 18 4.28 -31.50 -8.86
C GLN A 18 3.69 -30.17 -8.39
N ASN A 19 4.53 -29.13 -8.34
CA ASN A 19 4.21 -27.81 -7.81
C ASN A 19 4.64 -26.75 -8.82
N TRP A 20 4.21 -26.89 -10.08
CA TRP A 20 4.48 -25.85 -11.09
C TRP A 20 3.81 -24.57 -10.64
N VAL A 21 4.54 -23.81 -9.84
CA VAL A 21 4.20 -22.43 -9.56
C VAL A 21 4.69 -21.63 -10.76
N LEU A 22 3.77 -20.93 -11.40
CA LEU A 22 4.11 -19.99 -12.45
C LEU A 22 5.17 -19.04 -11.90
N ALA A 23 6.41 -19.20 -12.33
CA ALA A 23 7.47 -18.26 -12.00
C ALA A 23 7.23 -17.00 -12.83
N ILE A 24 6.46 -16.06 -12.24
CA ILE A 24 6.21 -14.76 -12.86
C ILE A 24 7.51 -13.96 -12.78
N ASP A 25 7.96 -13.48 -13.93
CA ASP A 25 9.03 -12.49 -13.95
C ASP A 25 8.51 -11.16 -13.39
N SER A 26 8.66 -10.99 -12.08
CA SER A 26 8.19 -9.81 -11.37
C SER A 26 8.81 -8.50 -11.91
N HIS A 27 10.01 -8.55 -12.53
CA HIS A 27 10.61 -7.36 -13.15
C HIS A 27 9.80 -6.80 -14.31
N LYS A 28 9.04 -7.64 -15.04
CA LYS A 28 8.13 -7.15 -16.08
C LYS A 28 6.97 -6.38 -15.49
N ILE A 29 6.44 -6.84 -14.34
CA ILE A 29 5.36 -6.15 -13.62
C ILE A 29 5.87 -4.82 -13.05
N PHE A 30 7.06 -4.81 -12.44
CA PHE A 30 7.66 -3.60 -11.90
C PHE A 30 7.90 -2.54 -12.99
N ARG A 31 8.43 -2.96 -14.14
CA ARG A 31 8.60 -2.05 -15.28
C ARG A 31 7.27 -1.51 -15.78
N TRP A 32 6.29 -2.37 -15.96
CA TRP A 32 4.97 -1.97 -16.43
C TRP A 32 4.32 -0.91 -15.54
N ILE A 33 4.35 -1.10 -14.21
CA ILE A 33 3.73 -0.12 -13.29
C ILE A 33 4.56 1.17 -13.20
N ASP A 34 5.89 1.11 -13.26
CA ASP A 34 6.76 2.29 -13.32
C ASP A 34 6.51 3.07 -14.63
N ASP A 35 6.35 2.39 -15.77
CA ASP A 35 6.01 3.01 -17.06
C ASP A 35 4.62 3.66 -17.03
N LEU A 36 3.62 3.01 -16.42
CA LEU A 36 2.29 3.60 -16.25
C LEU A 36 2.35 4.85 -15.37
N PHE A 37 3.08 4.79 -14.25
CA PHE A 37 3.28 5.95 -13.38
C PHE A 37 3.97 7.11 -14.13
N PHE A 38 4.99 6.82 -14.93
CA PHE A 38 5.67 7.81 -15.78
C PHE A 38 4.73 8.43 -16.82
N ILE A 39 3.83 7.66 -17.44
CA ILE A 39 2.84 8.20 -18.37
C ILE A 39 1.89 9.18 -17.69
N LEU A 40 1.47 8.87 -16.46
CA LEU A 40 0.57 9.73 -15.68
C LEU A 40 1.28 10.99 -15.14
N PHE A 41 2.55 10.86 -14.75
CA PHE A 41 3.35 11.89 -14.11
C PHE A 41 4.77 11.95 -14.72
N PRO A 42 4.89 12.43 -15.96
CA PRO A 42 6.18 12.45 -16.65
C PRO A 42 7.11 13.52 -16.05
N GLU A 43 8.41 13.21 -16.00
CA GLU A 43 9.46 14.15 -15.55
C GLU A 43 9.65 15.34 -16.49
N LYS A 44 9.17 15.25 -17.72
CA LYS A 44 9.22 16.29 -18.73
C LYS A 44 7.89 16.34 -19.49
N LYS A 45 7.59 17.49 -20.09
CA LYS A 45 6.44 17.60 -20.99
C LYS A 45 6.60 16.60 -22.16
N LEU A 46 5.59 15.76 -22.34
CA LEU A 46 5.46 14.87 -23.49
C LEU A 46 4.48 15.47 -24.50
N GLU A 47 4.74 15.27 -25.79
CA GLU A 47 3.79 15.61 -26.84
C GLU A 47 2.72 14.52 -26.95
N ILE A 48 1.55 14.86 -27.50
CA ILE A 48 0.39 13.94 -27.55
C ILE A 48 0.73 12.60 -28.22
N ASP A 49 1.46 12.65 -29.33
CA ASP A 49 1.86 11.45 -30.08
C ASP A 49 2.81 10.54 -29.25
N GLU A 50 3.67 11.14 -28.41
CA GLU A 50 4.54 10.40 -27.49
C GLU A 50 3.71 9.71 -26.41
N ILE A 51 2.74 10.44 -25.81
CA ILE A 51 1.83 9.89 -24.80
C ILE A 51 1.04 8.71 -25.40
N GLN A 52 0.45 8.88 -26.57
CA GLN A 52 -0.31 7.84 -27.26
C GLN A 52 0.52 6.58 -27.49
N LYS A 53 1.75 6.73 -27.97
CA LYS A 53 2.65 5.62 -28.22
C LYS A 53 3.01 4.86 -26.94
N LEU A 54 3.35 5.57 -25.88
CA LEU A 54 3.67 4.98 -24.57
C LEU A 54 2.44 4.27 -23.98
N TRP A 55 1.27 4.88 -24.11
CA TRP A 55 0.01 4.34 -23.65
C TRP A 55 -0.35 3.02 -24.33
N GLU A 56 -0.28 2.96 -25.67
CA GLU A 56 -0.55 1.74 -26.41
C GLU A 56 0.46 0.62 -26.09
N GLN A 57 1.75 0.97 -25.93
CA GLN A 57 2.74 -0.01 -25.51
C GLN A 57 2.46 -0.54 -24.10
N ASN A 58 2.11 0.32 -23.16
CA ASN A 58 1.80 -0.08 -21.79
C ASN A 58 0.56 -0.97 -21.72
N LYS A 59 -0.45 -0.74 -22.58
CA LYS A 59 -1.60 -1.63 -22.75
C LYS A 59 -1.20 -3.03 -23.24
N ILE A 60 -0.35 -3.10 -24.27
CA ILE A 60 0.15 -4.36 -24.81
C ILE A 60 0.92 -5.13 -23.72
N ASP A 61 1.75 -4.44 -22.96
CA ASP A 61 2.53 -5.04 -21.88
C ASP A 61 1.62 -5.57 -20.77
N PHE A 62 0.54 -4.87 -20.41
CA PHE A 62 -0.46 -5.34 -19.46
C PHE A 62 -1.21 -6.58 -19.97
N GLU A 63 -1.62 -6.60 -21.22
CA GLU A 63 -2.26 -7.76 -21.85
C GLU A 63 -1.34 -9.00 -21.80
N ASN A 64 -0.04 -8.81 -22.09
CA ASN A 64 0.96 -9.87 -21.99
C ASN A 64 1.14 -10.35 -20.51
N LEU A 65 1.06 -9.46 -19.53
CA LEU A 65 1.10 -9.82 -18.11
C LEU A 65 -0.13 -10.64 -17.71
N LEU A 66 -1.32 -10.28 -18.19
CA LEU A 66 -2.54 -11.05 -17.95
C LEU A 66 -2.45 -12.49 -18.47
N GLN A 67 -1.86 -12.70 -19.65
CA GLN A 67 -1.62 -14.04 -20.20
C GLN A 67 -0.74 -14.89 -19.27
N ILE A 68 0.21 -14.27 -18.61
CA ILE A 68 1.10 -14.98 -17.69
C ILE A 68 0.38 -15.34 -16.37
N VAL A 69 -0.46 -14.44 -15.82
CA VAL A 69 -1.06 -14.64 -14.49
C VAL A 69 -2.38 -15.41 -14.49
N ASN A 70 -3.13 -15.40 -15.58
CA ASN A 70 -4.51 -15.89 -15.58
C ASN A 70 -4.74 -17.19 -16.36
N SER A 71 -3.83 -17.67 -17.19
CA SER A 71 -4.03 -18.87 -18.05
C SER A 71 -5.38 -18.87 -18.82
N HIS A 72 -5.92 -17.68 -19.13
CA HIS A 72 -7.22 -17.49 -19.76
C HIS A 72 -7.09 -17.30 -21.27
N ASP A 73 -8.20 -17.43 -21.99
CA ASP A 73 -8.27 -17.20 -23.43
C ASP A 73 -8.08 -15.72 -23.80
N LEU A 74 -7.34 -15.45 -24.86
CA LEU A 74 -7.03 -14.10 -25.39
C LEU A 74 -8.19 -13.08 -25.41
N PRO A 75 -9.46 -13.45 -25.74
CA PRO A 75 -10.57 -12.50 -25.71
C PRO A 75 -10.88 -11.96 -24.30
N VAL A 76 -10.68 -12.77 -23.26
CA VAL A 76 -10.93 -12.38 -21.86
C VAL A 76 -9.90 -11.36 -21.40
N GLU A 77 -8.63 -11.57 -21.73
CA GLU A 77 -7.52 -10.69 -21.37
C GLU A 77 -7.65 -9.31 -22.01
N LYS A 78 -8.05 -9.26 -23.28
CA LYS A 78 -8.32 -7.99 -23.97
C LYS A 78 -9.46 -7.21 -23.31
N ASN A 79 -10.54 -7.88 -22.93
CA ASN A 79 -11.66 -7.24 -22.25
C ASN A 79 -11.24 -6.71 -20.86
N LEU A 80 -10.40 -7.45 -20.11
CA LEU A 80 -9.86 -7.01 -18.83
C LEU A 80 -8.91 -5.82 -18.98
N THR A 81 -8.07 -5.84 -20.01
CA THR A 81 -7.19 -4.72 -20.35
C THR A 81 -8.01 -3.45 -20.63
N GLU A 82 -9.00 -3.51 -21.50
CA GLU A 82 -9.86 -2.37 -21.79
C GLU A 82 -10.61 -1.89 -20.53
N ALA A 83 -11.17 -2.81 -19.74
CA ALA A 83 -11.87 -2.47 -18.51
C ALA A 83 -10.99 -1.76 -17.49
N PHE A 84 -9.72 -2.18 -17.37
CA PHE A 84 -8.74 -1.52 -16.51
C PHE A 84 -8.38 -0.12 -17.03
N TYR A 85 -8.00 0.01 -18.30
CA TYR A 85 -7.57 1.30 -18.86
C TYR A 85 -8.69 2.33 -18.92
N LEU A 86 -9.95 1.91 -18.99
CA LEU A 86 -11.10 2.80 -18.83
C LEU A 86 -11.20 3.45 -17.43
N GLN A 87 -10.59 2.86 -16.39
CA GLN A 87 -10.58 3.40 -15.03
C GLN A 87 -9.43 4.39 -14.78
N ILE A 88 -8.38 4.36 -15.60
CA ILE A 88 -7.17 5.18 -15.38
C ILE A 88 -7.46 6.68 -15.29
N PRO A 89 -8.34 7.29 -16.10
CA PRO A 89 -8.67 8.70 -15.95
C PRO A 89 -9.21 9.05 -14.54
N ASN A 90 -10.08 8.21 -13.99
CA ASN A 90 -10.63 8.41 -12.63
C ASN A 90 -9.56 8.21 -11.55
N ILE A 91 -8.64 7.25 -11.75
CA ILE A 91 -7.49 7.05 -10.86
C ILE A 91 -6.60 8.29 -10.89
N TYR A 92 -6.30 8.82 -12.06
CA TYR A 92 -5.50 10.03 -12.24
C TYR A 92 -6.10 11.24 -11.52
N GLU A 93 -7.41 11.49 -11.69
CA GLU A 93 -8.12 12.56 -10.96
C GLU A 93 -8.08 12.36 -9.44
N SER A 94 -8.16 11.11 -8.99
CA SER A 94 -8.06 10.77 -7.56
C SER A 94 -6.67 11.09 -7.02
N LEU A 95 -5.63 10.73 -7.77
CA LEU A 95 -4.24 11.00 -7.41
C LEU A 95 -3.92 12.51 -7.39
N GLN A 96 -4.52 13.29 -8.28
CA GLN A 96 -4.40 14.76 -8.22
C GLN A 96 -5.00 15.33 -6.93
N LYS A 97 -6.14 14.80 -6.48
CA LYS A 97 -6.76 15.20 -5.21
C LYS A 97 -5.92 14.77 -4.00
N ASP A 98 -5.32 13.57 -4.06
CA ASP A 98 -4.39 13.11 -3.02
C ASP A 98 -3.16 14.00 -2.93
N ALA A 99 -2.53 14.32 -4.06
CA ALA A 99 -1.37 15.23 -4.11
C ALA A 99 -1.72 16.63 -3.58
N GLN A 100 -2.88 17.17 -3.97
CA GLN A 100 -3.35 18.47 -3.46
C GLN A 100 -3.62 18.42 -1.95
N ALA A 101 -4.15 17.34 -1.43
CA ALA A 101 -4.38 17.19 0.01
C ALA A 101 -3.06 17.12 0.79
N ILE A 102 -2.05 16.42 0.28
CA ILE A 102 -0.71 16.40 0.86
C ILE A 102 -0.13 17.83 0.88
N LEU A 103 -0.19 18.57 -0.24
CA LEU A 103 0.29 19.96 -0.32
C LEU A 103 -0.40 20.88 0.71
N ASN A 104 -1.69 20.65 0.95
CA ASN A 104 -2.46 21.48 1.87
C ASN A 104 -2.19 21.15 3.35
N THR A 105 -1.72 19.95 3.66
CA THR A 105 -1.54 19.46 5.04
C THR A 105 -0.09 19.46 5.50
N ASP A 106 0.86 19.36 4.60
CA ASP A 106 2.30 19.39 4.90
C ASP A 106 2.87 20.79 4.71
N PRO A 107 3.23 21.51 5.79
CA PRO A 107 3.82 22.85 5.67
C PRO A 107 5.23 22.85 5.05
N ALA A 108 5.87 21.68 4.91
CA ALA A 108 7.19 21.54 4.29
C ALA A 108 7.11 21.32 2.77
N ALA A 109 5.93 21.04 2.23
CA ALA A 109 5.75 20.81 0.79
C ALA A 109 5.64 22.13 0.02
N ASP A 110 6.55 22.34 -0.92
CA ASP A 110 6.58 23.56 -1.73
C ASP A 110 5.69 23.50 -2.98
N SER A 111 5.48 22.30 -3.53
CA SER A 111 4.73 22.13 -4.79
C SER A 111 4.19 20.72 -4.99
N ILE A 112 3.16 20.59 -5.82
CA ILE A 112 2.65 19.29 -6.29
C ILE A 112 3.74 18.50 -7.03
N SER A 113 4.60 19.18 -7.79
CA SER A 113 5.72 18.53 -8.50
C SER A 113 6.70 17.88 -7.51
N GLU A 114 6.99 18.52 -6.40
CA GLU A 114 7.83 17.96 -5.35
C GLU A 114 7.18 16.71 -4.75
N ILE A 115 5.90 16.78 -4.40
CA ILE A 115 5.15 15.65 -3.84
C ILE A 115 5.19 14.44 -4.77
N ILE A 116 4.89 14.63 -6.04
CA ILE A 116 4.86 13.56 -7.04
C ILE A 116 6.23 12.88 -7.20
N ASN A 117 7.30 13.68 -7.18
CA ASN A 117 8.65 13.19 -7.49
C ASN A 117 9.43 12.69 -6.26
N SER A 118 9.04 13.08 -5.03
CA SER A 118 9.87 12.80 -3.85
C SER A 118 9.15 12.17 -2.66
N TYR A 119 7.82 12.24 -2.60
CA TYR A 119 7.08 11.74 -1.44
C TYR A 119 6.77 10.24 -1.54
N PRO A 120 7.35 9.39 -0.66
CA PRO A 120 7.07 7.96 -0.67
C PRO A 120 5.59 7.66 -0.38
N GLY A 121 4.92 8.50 0.43
CA GLY A 121 3.49 8.39 0.70
C GLY A 121 2.64 8.52 -0.56
N PHE A 122 2.94 9.48 -1.43
CA PHE A 122 2.23 9.64 -2.69
C PHE A 122 2.45 8.45 -3.64
N LEU A 123 3.69 7.98 -3.76
CA LEU A 123 4.01 6.80 -4.58
C LEU A 123 3.25 5.55 -4.10
N ALA A 124 3.19 5.32 -2.78
CA ALA A 124 2.46 4.21 -2.20
C ALA A 124 0.95 4.29 -2.47
N ILE A 125 0.37 5.50 -2.35
CA ILE A 125 -1.05 5.74 -2.68
C ILE A 125 -1.30 5.49 -4.17
N ALA A 126 -0.42 5.94 -5.06
CA ALA A 126 -0.57 5.76 -6.50
C ALA A 126 -0.59 4.27 -6.88
N PHE A 127 0.36 3.50 -6.39
CA PHE A 127 0.43 2.06 -6.67
C PHE A 127 -0.72 1.30 -5.99
N TYR A 128 -1.15 1.73 -4.81
CA TYR A 128 -2.34 1.19 -4.17
C TYR A 128 -3.59 1.40 -5.04
N ARG A 129 -3.87 2.61 -5.52
CA ARG A 129 -5.08 2.88 -6.33
C ARG A 129 -5.09 2.07 -7.62
N ILE A 130 -3.93 1.93 -8.27
CA ILE A 130 -3.79 1.10 -9.46
C ILE A 130 -4.01 -0.39 -9.12
N SER A 131 -3.35 -0.91 -8.09
CA SER A 131 -3.50 -2.31 -7.68
C SER A 131 -4.91 -2.65 -7.18
N ASN A 132 -5.58 -1.72 -6.48
CA ASN A 132 -6.95 -1.86 -6.04
C ASN A 132 -7.92 -1.97 -7.24
N SER A 133 -7.76 -1.12 -8.25
CA SER A 133 -8.54 -1.18 -9.48
C SER A 133 -8.37 -2.52 -10.24
N ILE A 134 -7.16 -3.06 -10.28
CA ILE A 134 -6.88 -4.39 -10.87
C ILE A 134 -7.53 -5.50 -10.02
N SER A 135 -7.49 -5.37 -8.69
CA SER A 135 -8.13 -6.33 -7.78
C SER A 135 -9.65 -6.35 -7.91
N ASP A 136 -10.29 -5.20 -8.11
CA ASP A 136 -11.74 -5.11 -8.34
C ASP A 136 -12.17 -5.81 -9.65
N LEU A 137 -11.27 -5.98 -10.61
CA LEU A 137 -11.46 -6.79 -11.83
C LEU A 137 -11.23 -8.31 -11.59
N GLN A 138 -11.03 -8.74 -10.35
CA GLN A 138 -10.79 -10.14 -9.97
C GLN A 138 -9.54 -10.75 -10.62
N ILE A 139 -8.56 -9.94 -10.99
CA ILE A 139 -7.28 -10.39 -11.50
C ILE A 139 -6.44 -10.88 -10.32
N SER A 140 -6.03 -12.15 -10.38
CA SER A 140 -5.23 -12.77 -9.30
C SER A 140 -3.76 -12.35 -9.35
N MET A 141 -3.06 -12.45 -8.23
CA MET A 141 -1.62 -12.28 -8.04
C MET A 141 -1.06 -10.89 -8.39
N LEU A 142 -1.44 -10.30 -9.52
CA LEU A 142 -0.90 -9.03 -10.01
C LEU A 142 -1.08 -7.87 -9.02
N PRO A 143 -2.27 -7.65 -8.42
CA PRO A 143 -2.45 -6.60 -7.41
C PRO A 143 -1.50 -6.76 -6.23
N ARG A 144 -1.31 -8.00 -5.75
CA ARG A 144 -0.42 -8.27 -4.61
C ARG A 144 1.05 -8.02 -4.94
N ILE A 145 1.50 -8.41 -6.13
CA ILE A 145 2.88 -8.18 -6.57
C ILE A 145 3.17 -6.67 -6.68
N ILE A 146 2.21 -5.88 -7.20
CA ILE A 146 2.33 -4.42 -7.26
C ILE A 146 2.39 -3.80 -5.86
N SER A 147 1.52 -4.25 -4.95
CA SER A 147 1.49 -3.80 -3.55
C SER A 147 2.82 -4.08 -2.84
N GLU A 148 3.38 -5.29 -2.98
CA GLU A 148 4.68 -5.64 -2.40
C GLU A 148 5.84 -4.85 -3.03
N TYR A 149 5.74 -4.52 -4.32
CA TYR A 149 6.71 -3.65 -4.96
C TYR A 149 6.67 -2.23 -4.40
N ALA A 150 5.48 -1.66 -4.22
CA ALA A 150 5.29 -0.38 -3.54
C ALA A 150 5.87 -0.41 -2.13
N HIS A 151 5.55 -1.46 -1.35
CA HIS A 151 6.09 -1.69 -0.01
C HIS A 151 7.63 -1.73 0.00
N SER A 152 8.23 -2.45 -0.92
CA SER A 152 9.70 -2.52 -1.02
C SER A 152 10.38 -1.19 -1.33
N LYS A 153 9.71 -0.29 -2.07
CA LYS A 153 10.23 1.05 -2.42
C LYS A 153 10.01 2.08 -1.32
N THR A 154 8.91 1.97 -0.58
CA THR A 154 8.44 3.06 0.31
C THR A 154 8.47 2.71 1.79
N GLY A 155 8.52 1.41 2.13
CA GLY A 155 8.32 0.93 3.49
C GLY A 155 6.86 1.05 3.95
N ILE A 156 5.89 1.23 3.03
CA ILE A 156 4.46 1.39 3.30
C ILE A 156 3.72 0.19 2.73
N ASP A 157 3.08 -0.60 3.59
CA ASP A 157 2.31 -1.79 3.21
C ASP A 157 0.81 -1.47 3.18
N ILE A 158 0.24 -1.38 1.98
CA ILE A 158 -1.20 -1.21 1.77
C ILE A 158 -1.74 -2.41 1.01
N HIS A 159 -2.62 -3.18 1.64
CA HIS A 159 -3.24 -4.32 0.96
C HIS A 159 -4.15 -3.83 -0.20
N PRO A 160 -4.06 -4.42 -1.41
CA PRO A 160 -4.81 -3.95 -2.56
C PRO A 160 -6.34 -4.01 -2.39
N ASN A 161 -6.86 -4.87 -1.51
CA ASN A 161 -8.29 -4.98 -1.22
C ASN A 161 -8.80 -3.99 -0.16
N ALA A 162 -7.94 -3.21 0.50
CA ALA A 162 -8.38 -2.14 1.38
C ALA A 162 -9.27 -1.16 0.60
N LYS A 163 -10.24 -0.55 1.27
CA LYS A 163 -11.14 0.45 0.68
C LYS A 163 -10.73 1.82 1.22
N ILE A 164 -10.15 2.66 0.38
CA ILE A 164 -9.65 3.99 0.78
C ILE A 164 -10.25 5.05 -0.11
N ASP A 165 -11.05 5.93 0.48
CA ASP A 165 -11.67 7.06 -0.20
C ASP A 165 -10.65 8.15 -0.58
N VAL A 166 -11.13 9.16 -1.28
CA VAL A 166 -10.35 10.29 -1.82
C VAL A 166 -10.83 11.59 -1.21
N PRO A 167 -9.93 12.51 -0.79
CA PRO A 167 -8.48 12.35 -0.74
C PRO A 167 -7.98 11.58 0.49
N PHE A 168 -6.78 11.01 0.36
CA PHE A 168 -6.06 10.31 1.41
C PHE A 168 -4.62 10.82 1.51
N VAL A 169 -4.10 10.98 2.73
CA VAL A 169 -2.78 11.56 2.98
C VAL A 169 -1.92 10.59 3.79
N ILE A 170 -0.72 10.34 3.32
CA ILE A 170 0.35 9.68 4.06
C ILE A 170 1.52 10.64 4.19
N ASP A 171 1.87 10.98 5.42
CA ASP A 171 3.04 11.78 5.73
C ASP A 171 4.16 10.91 6.31
N HIS A 172 5.40 11.08 5.85
CA HIS A 172 6.58 10.24 6.08
C HIS A 172 6.36 8.78 5.64
N GLY A 173 5.47 8.06 6.25
CA GLY A 173 4.88 6.80 5.84
C GLY A 173 5.62 5.52 6.22
N THR A 174 6.93 5.54 6.42
CA THR A 174 7.70 4.32 6.72
C THR A 174 7.09 3.51 7.87
N GLY A 175 6.85 2.22 7.63
CA GLY A 175 6.30 1.30 8.63
C GLY A 175 4.78 1.35 8.79
N ILE A 176 4.04 2.04 7.90
CA ILE A 176 2.58 1.95 7.85
C ILE A 176 2.17 0.56 7.36
N VAL A 177 1.14 0.00 8.01
CA VAL A 177 0.49 -1.24 7.57
C VAL A 177 -1.03 -1.03 7.53
N ILE A 178 -1.62 -1.19 6.35
CA ILE A 178 -3.08 -1.13 6.12
C ILE A 178 -3.57 -2.48 5.63
N GLY A 179 -4.31 -3.20 6.51
CA GLY A 179 -4.77 -4.55 6.25
C GLY A 179 -5.93 -4.64 5.26
N GLU A 180 -6.13 -5.83 4.70
CA GLU A 180 -7.02 -6.16 3.58
C GLU A 180 -8.45 -5.62 3.72
N THR A 181 -9.06 -5.77 4.89
CA THR A 181 -10.46 -5.37 5.10
C THR A 181 -10.61 -4.01 5.77
N CYS A 182 -9.55 -3.16 5.73
CA CYS A 182 -9.66 -1.77 6.18
C CYS A 182 -10.66 -1.00 5.31
N VAL A 183 -11.37 -0.09 5.95
CA VAL A 183 -12.19 0.93 5.28
C VAL A 183 -11.74 2.29 5.81
N ILE A 184 -11.34 3.17 4.91
CA ILE A 184 -10.82 4.50 5.25
C ILE A 184 -11.62 5.53 4.46
N GLY A 185 -12.22 6.48 5.17
CA GLY A 185 -13.02 7.57 4.61
C GLY A 185 -12.17 8.69 4.00
N LYS A 186 -12.85 9.79 3.67
CA LYS A 186 -12.26 10.96 3.01
C LYS A 186 -11.46 11.82 3.96
N ASN A 187 -10.46 12.51 3.44
CA ASN A 187 -9.62 13.46 4.19
C ASN A 187 -8.96 12.82 5.42
N VAL A 188 -8.64 11.54 5.35
CA VAL A 188 -7.89 10.86 6.41
C VAL A 188 -6.41 11.08 6.19
N SER A 189 -5.69 11.44 7.28
CA SER A 189 -4.24 11.61 7.27
C SER A 189 -3.61 10.62 8.25
N ILE A 190 -2.59 9.89 7.80
CA ILE A 190 -1.85 8.96 8.65
C ILE A 190 -0.35 9.19 8.56
N TYR A 191 0.33 9.00 9.67
CA TYR A 191 1.76 9.22 9.82
C TYR A 191 2.52 7.89 9.91
N GLN A 192 3.84 7.95 9.86
CA GLN A 192 4.72 6.79 9.90
C GLN A 192 4.41 5.82 11.06
N GLY A 193 4.62 4.53 10.82
CA GLY A 193 4.46 3.47 11.82
C GLY A 193 3.02 3.15 12.23
N VAL A 194 2.02 3.76 11.60
CA VAL A 194 0.61 3.46 11.91
C VAL A 194 0.27 2.06 11.42
N THR A 195 -0.39 1.27 12.29
CA THR A 195 -0.90 -0.06 11.95
C THR A 195 -2.42 -0.11 12.06
N LEU A 196 -3.09 -0.40 10.94
CA LEU A 196 -4.51 -0.74 10.88
C LEU A 196 -4.64 -2.25 10.66
N GLY A 197 -4.67 -3.03 11.76
CA GLY A 197 -4.45 -4.46 11.78
C GLY A 197 -5.65 -5.29 12.28
N ALA A 198 -5.50 -6.61 12.20
CA ALA A 198 -6.44 -7.55 12.81
C ALA A 198 -6.06 -7.83 14.27
N LEU A 199 -7.07 -8.07 15.12
CA LEU A 199 -6.85 -8.45 16.53
C LEU A 199 -6.40 -9.91 16.66
N GLN A 200 -6.95 -10.77 15.82
CA GLN A 200 -6.60 -12.19 15.69
C GLN A 200 -6.57 -12.56 14.22
N VAL A 201 -5.64 -13.42 13.84
CA VAL A 201 -5.51 -13.92 12.47
C VAL A 201 -5.63 -15.42 12.49
N GLU A 202 -6.81 -15.93 12.12
CA GLU A 202 -7.06 -17.34 11.84
C GLU A 202 -7.43 -17.51 10.37
N LYS A 203 -6.96 -18.57 9.72
CA LYS A 203 -7.25 -18.82 8.30
C LYS A 203 -8.75 -18.94 8.01
N SER A 204 -9.55 -19.33 9.00
CA SER A 204 -11.03 -19.35 8.96
C SER A 204 -11.69 -17.96 8.89
N MET A 205 -10.93 -16.88 9.02
CA MET A 205 -11.41 -15.49 9.00
C MET A 205 -11.08 -14.77 7.68
N GLU A 206 -10.66 -15.49 6.64
CA GLU A 206 -10.19 -14.92 5.38
C GLU A 206 -11.23 -14.00 4.72
N GLU A 207 -12.50 -14.37 4.74
CA GLU A 207 -13.61 -13.58 4.16
C GLU A 207 -14.27 -12.62 5.15
N LYS A 208 -13.84 -12.55 6.42
CA LYS A 208 -14.49 -11.73 7.44
C LYS A 208 -13.80 -10.39 7.61
N LYS A 209 -14.60 -9.36 7.88
CA LYS A 209 -14.11 -8.04 8.32
C LYS A 209 -13.26 -8.24 9.59
N ARG A 210 -11.94 -7.98 9.50
CA ARG A 210 -10.97 -8.19 10.58
C ARG A 210 -10.08 -6.97 10.86
N HIS A 211 -10.13 -5.96 10.00
CA HIS A 211 -9.38 -4.71 10.13
C HIS A 211 -10.31 -3.53 10.41
N PRO A 212 -9.85 -2.46 11.04
CA PRO A 212 -10.69 -1.34 11.47
C PRO A 212 -11.32 -0.56 10.33
N THR A 213 -12.30 0.26 10.72
CA THR A 213 -12.87 1.32 9.89
C THR A 213 -12.44 2.67 10.45
N VAL A 214 -11.97 3.55 9.59
CA VAL A 214 -11.61 4.94 9.90
C VAL A 214 -12.57 5.82 9.09
N GLU A 215 -13.37 6.63 9.78
CA GLU A 215 -14.32 7.53 9.13
C GLU A 215 -13.63 8.81 8.61
N ASP A 216 -14.41 9.74 8.06
CA ASP A 216 -13.91 10.95 7.39
C ASP A 216 -13.20 11.91 8.34
N ASN A 217 -12.24 12.66 7.81
CA ASN A 217 -11.51 13.74 8.50
C ASN A 217 -10.78 13.28 9.78
N VAL A 218 -10.30 12.06 9.81
CA VAL A 218 -9.52 11.52 10.95
C VAL A 218 -8.04 11.74 10.71
N VAL A 219 -7.33 12.12 11.77
CA VAL A 219 -5.86 12.22 11.79
C VAL A 219 -5.30 11.16 12.74
N ILE A 220 -4.39 10.32 12.25
CA ILE A 220 -3.74 9.26 13.03
C ILE A 220 -2.24 9.51 13.08
N TYR A 221 -1.75 9.93 14.23
CA TYR A 221 -0.34 10.25 14.44
C TYR A 221 0.54 9.00 14.60
N ALA A 222 1.83 9.24 14.49
CA ALA A 222 2.89 8.25 14.37
C ALA A 222 2.81 7.08 15.37
N ASN A 223 3.06 5.86 14.87
CA ASN A 223 3.12 4.62 15.65
C ASN A 223 1.82 4.26 16.40
N ALA A 224 0.68 4.84 16.03
CA ALA A 224 -0.59 4.40 16.57
C ALA A 224 -0.95 3.02 16.01
N THR A 225 -1.42 2.11 16.86
CA THR A 225 -1.86 0.77 16.48
C THR A 225 -3.36 0.64 16.75
N ILE A 226 -4.14 0.38 15.69
CA ILE A 226 -5.60 0.25 15.74
C ILE A 226 -5.97 -1.12 15.20
N LEU A 227 -6.61 -1.95 16.03
CA LEU A 227 -6.88 -3.35 15.71
C LEU A 227 -8.35 -3.73 15.81
N GLY A 228 -8.76 -4.64 14.91
CA GLY A 228 -10.04 -5.34 15.02
C GLY A 228 -11.12 -4.87 14.04
N GLY A 229 -11.84 -5.82 13.45
CA GLY A 229 -12.85 -5.55 12.40
C GLY A 229 -14.09 -4.81 12.87
N SER A 230 -14.39 -4.83 14.17
CA SER A 230 -15.49 -4.06 14.78
C SER A 230 -15.05 -2.68 15.30
N THR A 231 -13.75 -2.38 15.27
CA THR A 231 -13.20 -1.10 15.71
C THR A 231 -13.47 -0.02 14.67
N ILE A 232 -14.13 1.04 15.08
CA ILE A 232 -14.46 2.20 14.25
C ILE A 232 -13.84 3.44 14.90
N ILE A 233 -13.06 4.19 14.14
CA ILE A 233 -12.61 5.53 14.52
C ILE A 233 -13.58 6.52 13.92
N GLY A 234 -14.38 7.15 14.76
CA GLY A 234 -15.43 8.07 14.35
C GLY A 234 -14.87 9.35 13.72
N ASN A 235 -15.66 9.95 12.84
CA ASN A 235 -15.26 11.10 12.03
C ASN A 235 -14.77 12.28 12.88
N ASN A 236 -13.93 13.14 12.28
CA ASN A 236 -13.35 14.33 12.90
C ASN A 236 -12.60 14.03 14.21
N SER A 237 -12.04 12.82 14.36
CA SER A 237 -11.27 12.42 15.52
C SER A 237 -9.77 12.50 15.27
N VAL A 238 -9.02 12.68 16.35
CA VAL A 238 -7.55 12.71 16.36
C VAL A 238 -7.03 11.58 17.22
N ILE A 239 -6.19 10.73 16.65
CA ILE A 239 -5.53 9.64 17.35
C ILE A 239 -4.07 10.01 17.57
N GLY A 240 -3.71 10.22 18.82
CA GLY A 240 -2.35 10.58 19.23
C GLY A 240 -1.35 9.45 19.00
N GLY A 241 -0.09 9.84 18.84
CA GLY A 241 1.00 8.90 18.59
C GLY A 241 1.20 7.87 19.70
N ASN A 242 1.72 6.69 19.29
CA ASN A 242 2.00 5.57 20.19
C ASN A 242 0.77 5.03 20.97
N THR A 243 -0.44 5.30 20.51
CA THR A 243 -1.67 4.76 21.11
C THR A 243 -1.93 3.33 20.64
N PHE A 244 -2.54 2.52 21.51
CA PHE A 244 -2.97 1.16 21.20
C PHE A 244 -4.49 1.04 21.38
N ILE A 245 -5.23 0.87 20.29
CA ILE A 245 -6.70 0.97 20.25
C ILE A 245 -7.29 -0.34 19.74
N THR A 246 -8.19 -0.93 20.53
CA THR A 246 -8.92 -2.17 20.19
C THR A 246 -10.43 -2.02 20.36
N LYS A 247 -10.91 -0.80 20.61
CA LYS A 247 -12.33 -0.46 20.75
C LYS A 247 -12.63 0.80 19.96
N SER A 248 -13.88 0.94 19.52
CA SER A 248 -14.32 2.12 18.77
C SER A 248 -14.15 3.41 19.54
N VAL A 249 -13.84 4.47 18.81
CA VAL A 249 -13.71 5.86 19.27
C VAL A 249 -14.87 6.65 18.70
N ASN A 250 -15.59 7.37 19.54
CA ASN A 250 -16.70 8.20 19.09
C ASN A 250 -16.23 9.35 18.19
N PRO A 251 -17.09 9.86 17.29
CA PRO A 251 -16.78 11.06 16.54
C PRO A 251 -16.35 12.25 17.40
N PHE A 252 -15.56 13.16 16.82
CA PHE A 252 -15.06 14.38 17.46
C PHE A 252 -14.24 14.13 18.73
N SER A 253 -13.53 13.02 18.80
CA SER A 253 -12.73 12.62 19.97
C SER A 253 -11.25 12.84 19.72
N MET A 254 -10.53 13.16 20.81
CA MET A 254 -9.07 13.13 20.84
C MET A 254 -8.60 12.03 21.78
N VAL A 255 -7.87 11.05 21.23
CA VAL A 255 -7.27 9.96 22.00
C VAL A 255 -5.80 10.23 22.19
N MET A 256 -5.33 10.23 23.41
CA MET A 256 -3.93 10.44 23.75
C MET A 256 -3.44 9.35 24.69
N GLN A 257 -2.19 8.93 24.52
CA GLN A 257 -1.56 8.05 25.50
C GLN A 257 -1.28 8.81 26.80
N ALA A 258 -1.77 8.29 27.90
CA ALA A 258 -1.44 8.84 29.22
C ALA A 258 -0.03 8.37 29.62
N ASN A 259 1.00 9.15 29.27
CA ASN A 259 2.37 8.86 29.68
C ASN A 259 2.66 9.43 31.06
N LYS A 260 2.92 8.56 32.04
CA LYS A 260 3.69 8.92 33.23
C LYS A 260 5.18 8.74 32.90
N ASN A 261 5.82 9.79 32.44
CA ASN A 261 7.27 9.79 32.32
C ASN A 261 7.86 9.88 33.74
N ASN A 262 8.49 8.83 34.21
CA ASN A 262 9.31 8.89 35.42
C ASN A 262 10.66 9.52 35.03
N ILE A 263 10.83 10.80 35.35
CA ILE A 263 12.14 11.45 35.23
C ILE A 263 12.96 10.99 36.45
N ILE A 264 13.95 10.14 36.20
CA ILE A 264 14.95 9.74 37.18
C ILE A 264 16.08 10.75 37.08
N ASN A 265 16.18 11.68 38.04
CA ASN A 265 17.37 12.52 38.17
C ASN A 265 18.53 11.62 38.59
N GLN A 266 19.50 11.44 37.71
CA GLN A 266 20.78 10.85 38.09
C GLN A 266 21.47 11.86 39.04
N ILE A 267 21.41 11.60 40.33
CA ILE A 267 22.35 12.22 41.29
C ILE A 267 23.72 11.65 40.89
N GLU A 268 24.69 12.54 40.68
CA GLU A 268 26.10 12.18 40.45
C GLU A 268 26.60 11.25 41.57
N ASN A 269 26.47 9.95 41.36
CA ASN A 269 27.27 8.97 42.07
C ASN A 269 27.89 8.07 40.99
N GLN A 270 29.17 8.23 40.84
CA GLN A 270 30.06 7.32 40.12
C GLN A 270 29.74 5.89 40.53
N GLU A 271 29.70 5.00 39.52
CA GLU A 271 29.46 3.57 39.63
C GLU A 271 28.00 3.15 39.58
N ASN A 272 27.47 3.11 38.32
CA ASN A 272 26.65 1.97 37.86
C ASN A 272 26.28 2.19 36.37
N ASN A 273 26.92 1.46 35.51
CA ASN A 273 26.53 1.30 34.10
C ASN A 273 25.16 0.62 34.02
N PHE A 274 24.08 1.40 33.86
CA PHE A 274 22.71 0.87 33.75
C PHE A 274 22.27 0.55 32.29
N PHE A 275 23.15 0.73 31.31
CA PHE A 275 22.86 0.32 29.94
C PHE A 275 24.00 -0.52 29.38
N SER A 276 23.88 -1.83 29.53
CA SER A 276 24.54 -2.78 28.63
C SER A 276 23.47 -3.25 27.61
N ILE A 277 23.70 -2.92 26.34
CA ILE A 277 22.96 -3.48 25.21
C ILE A 277 23.58 -4.84 24.89
#